data_711bda9e9725be44484d9cbf8c96cbd6
#
_entry.id   711bda9e9725be44484d9cbf8c96cbd6
#
_cell.length_a   1.000
_cell.length_b   1.000
_cell.length_c   1.000
_cell.angle_alpha   90.00
_cell.angle_beta   90.00
_cell.angle_gamma   90.00
#
_symmetry.space_group_name_H-M   'P 1'
#
loop_
_entity.id
_entity.type
_entity.pdbx_description
1 polymer ?
#
loop_
_entity_poly.entity_id
_entity_poly.type
_entity_poly.pdbx_seq_one_letter_code
_entity_poly.pdbx_strand_id
1 'polypeptide(L)'
;MLPPAQSPGFLLWHVTLRWQRAVTAALAPLGLTHVQFVLLACTWWLNGEGGRPNQQAVARQAGTDVKMTSQVLRTLEAKGLVERETDPADTRAKHVRVTEAGAELAPRAIAAVEAVDAEFFARSPDPLEVLRALAGDG
;
A
#
# COMPACT_ATOMS: atom_id res chain seq x y z
N MET A 1 2.75 13.83 -32.84
CA MET A 1 3.42 13.31 -31.63
C MET A 1 3.76 14.46 -30.71
N LEU A 2 3.46 14.31 -29.43
CA LEU A 2 3.74 15.35 -28.43
C LEU A 2 5.19 15.29 -27.97
N PRO A 3 5.85 16.46 -27.75
CA PRO A 3 7.12 16.48 -27.05
C PRO A 3 7.00 15.88 -25.65
N PRO A 4 8.07 15.33 -25.05
CA PRO A 4 8.00 14.71 -23.73
C PRO A 4 7.38 15.61 -22.66
N ALA A 5 7.73 16.88 -22.64
CA ALA A 5 7.20 17.82 -21.64
C ALA A 5 5.70 18.15 -21.81
N GLN A 6 5.09 17.73 -22.91
CA GLN A 6 3.68 17.95 -23.21
C GLN A 6 2.88 16.64 -23.23
N SER A 7 3.53 15.52 -22.93
CA SER A 7 2.89 14.20 -22.90
C SER A 7 2.41 13.88 -21.48
N PRO A 8 1.09 13.81 -21.23
CA PRO A 8 0.56 13.54 -19.89
C PRO A 8 1.04 12.19 -19.35
N GLY A 9 1.02 11.15 -20.17
CA GLY A 9 1.43 9.82 -19.75
C GLY A 9 2.92 9.76 -19.43
N PHE A 10 3.76 10.43 -20.20
CA PHE A 10 5.20 10.49 -19.93
C PHE A 10 5.49 11.25 -18.65
N LEU A 11 4.77 12.36 -18.41
CA LEU A 11 4.88 13.11 -17.15
C LEU A 11 4.43 12.26 -15.96
N LEU A 12 3.33 11.54 -16.08
CA LEU A 12 2.87 10.63 -15.03
C LEU A 12 3.91 9.56 -14.71
N TRP A 13 4.54 9.00 -15.73
CA TRP A 13 5.63 8.04 -15.56
C TRP A 13 6.75 8.63 -14.68
N HIS A 14 7.22 9.83 -15.02
CA HIS A 14 8.28 10.49 -14.25
C HIS A 14 7.85 10.88 -12.85
N VAL A 15 6.63 11.39 -12.69
CA VAL A 15 6.07 11.75 -11.39
C VAL A 15 5.98 10.50 -10.50
N THR A 16 5.49 9.41 -11.05
CA THR A 16 5.39 8.13 -10.33
C THR A 16 6.75 7.65 -9.84
N LEU A 17 7.77 7.68 -10.70
CA LEU A 17 9.12 7.26 -10.33
C LEU A 17 9.70 8.12 -9.21
N ARG A 18 9.53 9.45 -9.30
CA ARG A 18 10.03 10.36 -8.26
C ARG A 18 9.32 10.14 -6.94
N TRP A 19 8.01 9.99 -6.97
CA TRP A 19 7.21 9.73 -5.78
C TRP A 19 7.61 8.40 -5.13
N GLN A 20 7.74 7.33 -5.93
CA GLN A 20 8.14 6.02 -5.42
C GLN A 20 9.52 6.05 -4.76
N ARG A 21 10.47 6.80 -5.32
CA ARG A 21 11.81 6.95 -4.71
C ARG A 21 11.73 7.64 -3.35
N ALA A 22 10.91 8.68 -3.24
CA ALA A 22 10.73 9.39 -1.98
C ALA A 22 10.09 8.51 -0.92
N VAL A 23 9.04 7.75 -1.28
CA VAL A 23 8.39 6.81 -0.39
C VAL A 23 9.36 5.71 0.05
N THR A 24 10.09 5.13 -0.88
CA THR A 24 11.08 4.08 -0.60
C THR A 24 12.14 4.57 0.40
N ALA A 25 12.64 5.79 0.21
CA ALA A 25 13.62 6.38 1.13
C ALA A 25 13.05 6.57 2.53
N ALA A 26 11.79 6.98 2.65
CA ALA A 26 11.14 7.18 3.94
C ALA A 26 10.86 5.85 4.66
N LEU A 27 10.58 4.79 3.93
CA LEU A 27 10.27 3.47 4.48
C LEU A 27 11.51 2.65 4.83
N ALA A 28 12.66 2.94 4.22
CA ALA A 28 13.89 2.16 4.42
C ALA A 28 14.29 2.03 5.90
N PRO A 29 14.27 3.11 6.72
CA PRO A 29 14.59 3.00 8.14
C PRO A 29 13.63 2.12 8.93
N LEU A 30 12.42 1.90 8.41
CA LEU A 30 11.41 1.05 9.04
C LEU A 30 11.48 -0.40 8.57
N GLY A 31 12.41 -0.71 7.65
CA GLY A 31 12.60 -2.06 7.13
C GLY A 31 11.51 -2.52 6.18
N LEU A 32 10.79 -1.61 5.54
CA LEU A 32 9.69 -1.93 4.62
C LEU A 32 10.02 -1.50 3.20
N THR A 33 9.69 -2.34 2.23
CA THR A 33 9.57 -1.93 0.85
C THR A 33 8.22 -1.23 0.64
N HIS A 34 8.06 -0.54 -0.49
CA HIS A 34 6.81 0.16 -0.78
C HIS A 34 5.61 -0.80 -0.80
N VAL A 35 5.72 -1.92 -1.51
CA VAL A 35 4.60 -2.87 -1.58
C VAL A 35 4.33 -3.55 -0.23
N GLN A 36 5.36 -3.82 0.56
CA GLN A 36 5.18 -4.35 1.91
C GLN A 36 4.40 -3.35 2.77
N PHE A 37 4.75 -2.07 2.69
CA PHE A 37 4.01 -1.01 3.37
C PHE A 37 2.54 -1.00 2.96
N VAL A 38 2.26 -1.01 1.65
CA VAL A 38 0.88 -0.96 1.15
C VAL A 38 0.05 -2.10 1.72
N LEU A 39 0.58 -3.32 1.68
CA LEU A 39 -0.17 -4.49 2.17
C LEU A 39 -0.31 -4.51 3.69
N LEU A 40 0.71 -4.07 4.41
CA LEU A 40 0.65 -3.94 5.86
C LEU A 40 -0.40 -2.89 6.26
N ALA A 41 -0.37 -1.73 5.62
CA ALA A 41 -1.31 -0.64 5.91
C ALA A 41 -2.75 -1.05 5.58
N CYS A 42 -2.97 -1.70 4.43
CA CYS A 42 -4.31 -2.19 4.05
C CYS A 42 -4.83 -3.22 5.04
N THR A 43 -4.00 -4.16 5.47
CA THR A 43 -4.39 -5.17 6.45
C THR A 43 -4.73 -4.51 7.78
N TRP A 44 -3.89 -3.61 8.25
CA TRP A 44 -4.12 -2.86 9.49
C TRP A 44 -5.43 -2.08 9.43
N TRP A 45 -5.69 -1.37 8.32
CA TRP A 45 -6.92 -0.62 8.12
C TRP A 45 -8.16 -1.53 8.17
N LEU A 46 -8.14 -2.64 7.43
CA LEU A 46 -9.26 -3.57 7.38
C LEU A 46 -9.52 -4.24 8.74
N ASN A 47 -8.46 -4.57 9.49
CA ASN A 47 -8.60 -5.09 10.84
C ASN A 47 -9.19 -4.04 11.79
N GLY A 48 -8.80 -2.78 11.64
CA GLY A 48 -9.30 -1.67 12.45
C GLY A 48 -10.79 -1.41 12.26
N GLU A 49 -11.33 -1.71 11.08
CA GLU A 49 -12.77 -1.65 10.81
C GLU A 49 -13.52 -2.88 11.36
N GLY A 50 -12.87 -3.73 12.14
CA GLY A 50 -13.44 -4.95 12.69
C GLY A 50 -13.44 -6.13 11.73
N GLY A 51 -12.79 -5.97 10.57
CA GLY A 51 -12.78 -6.98 9.53
C GLY A 51 -11.75 -8.08 9.75
N ARG A 52 -12.09 -9.26 9.22
CA ARG A 52 -11.18 -10.39 9.11
C ARG A 52 -10.97 -10.68 7.62
N PRO A 53 -10.19 -9.86 6.92
CA PRO A 53 -10.06 -9.98 5.48
C PRO A 53 -9.32 -11.26 5.11
N ASN A 54 -9.74 -11.87 4.00
CA ASN A 54 -8.93 -12.88 3.34
C ASN A 54 -7.90 -12.18 2.43
N GLN A 55 -7.00 -12.97 1.83
CA GLN A 55 -5.95 -12.42 0.96
C GLN A 55 -6.53 -11.67 -0.25
N GLN A 56 -7.66 -12.13 -0.80
CA GLN A 56 -8.31 -11.45 -1.92
C GLN A 56 -8.85 -10.09 -1.54
N ALA A 57 -9.41 -9.95 -0.34
CA ALA A 57 -9.88 -8.66 0.15
C ALA A 57 -8.72 -7.66 0.32
N VAL A 58 -7.59 -8.13 0.84
CA VAL A 58 -6.39 -7.29 0.96
C VAL A 58 -5.88 -6.89 -0.43
N ALA A 59 -5.84 -7.84 -1.36
CA ALA A 59 -5.41 -7.56 -2.74
C ALA A 59 -6.31 -6.51 -3.43
N ARG A 60 -7.62 -6.62 -3.25
CA ARG A 60 -8.57 -5.63 -3.80
C ARG A 60 -8.35 -4.24 -3.20
N GLN A 61 -8.18 -4.16 -1.89
CA GLN A 61 -7.94 -2.88 -1.21
C GLN A 61 -6.63 -2.25 -1.68
N ALA A 62 -5.60 -3.05 -1.88
CA ALA A 62 -4.29 -2.58 -2.29
C ALA A 62 -4.19 -2.33 -3.80
N GLY A 63 -5.07 -2.93 -4.60
CA GLY A 63 -4.97 -2.88 -6.05
C GLY A 63 -3.86 -3.76 -6.62
N THR A 64 -3.50 -4.83 -5.91
CA THR A 64 -2.43 -5.76 -6.31
C THR A 64 -3.02 -7.09 -6.78
N ASP A 65 -2.27 -7.83 -7.62
CA ASP A 65 -2.71 -9.15 -8.02
C ASP A 65 -2.59 -10.16 -6.87
N VAL A 66 -3.38 -11.23 -6.94
CA VAL A 66 -3.47 -12.22 -5.85
C VAL A 66 -2.16 -12.93 -5.60
N LYS A 67 -1.42 -13.25 -6.67
CA LYS A 67 -0.15 -13.97 -6.56
C LYS A 67 0.92 -13.12 -5.87
N MET A 68 1.08 -11.88 -6.29
CA MET A 68 2.02 -10.95 -5.66
C MET A 68 1.63 -10.69 -4.21
N THR A 69 0.34 -10.49 -3.95
CA THR A 69 -0.19 -10.28 -2.60
C THR A 69 0.19 -11.44 -1.68
N SER A 70 -0.02 -12.67 -2.13
CA SER A 70 0.33 -13.86 -1.35
C SER A 70 1.83 -13.91 -1.04
N GLN A 71 2.69 -13.61 -2.01
CA GLN A 71 4.14 -13.61 -1.81
C GLN A 71 4.59 -12.53 -0.82
N VAL A 72 4.06 -11.33 -0.93
CA VAL A 72 4.42 -10.23 -0.04
C VAL A 72 3.90 -10.46 1.38
N LEU A 73 2.68 -10.99 1.52
CA LEU A 73 2.14 -11.36 2.84
C LEU A 73 2.99 -12.44 3.50
N ARG A 74 3.53 -13.38 2.73
CA ARG A 74 4.45 -14.40 3.25
C ARG A 74 5.71 -13.75 3.81
N THR A 75 6.26 -12.75 3.11
CA THR A 75 7.42 -11.99 3.60
C THR A 75 7.09 -11.21 4.87
N LEU A 76 5.92 -10.57 4.93
CA LEU A 76 5.47 -9.86 6.14
C LEU A 76 5.26 -10.82 7.32
N GLU A 77 4.76 -12.02 7.04
CA GLU A 77 4.60 -13.07 8.04
C GLU A 77 5.97 -13.51 8.59
N ALA A 78 6.94 -13.70 7.70
CA ALA A 78 8.31 -14.05 8.10
C ALA A 78 8.97 -12.94 8.93
N LYS A 79 8.60 -11.69 8.71
CA LYS A 79 9.05 -10.55 9.51
C LYS A 79 8.31 -10.40 10.83
N GLY A 80 7.30 -11.22 11.07
CA GLY A 80 6.49 -11.15 12.29
C GLY A 80 5.51 -9.99 12.34
N LEU A 81 5.13 -9.44 11.18
CA LEU A 81 4.25 -8.26 11.10
C LEU A 81 2.79 -8.62 10.83
N VAL A 82 2.55 -9.76 10.17
CA VAL A 82 1.20 -10.30 9.96
C VAL A 82 1.17 -11.78 10.28
N GLU A 83 -0.03 -12.29 10.51
CA GLU A 83 -0.33 -13.72 10.66
C GLU A 83 -1.41 -14.08 9.66
N ARG A 84 -1.31 -15.28 9.11
CA ARG A 84 -2.35 -15.85 8.23
C ARG A 84 -2.94 -17.06 8.92
N GLU A 85 -4.26 -17.04 9.08
CA GLU A 85 -5.00 -18.11 9.75
C GLU A 85 -5.93 -18.78 8.74
N THR A 86 -5.98 -20.12 8.79
CA THR A 86 -6.94 -20.87 7.99
C THR A 86 -8.34 -20.63 8.54
N ASP A 87 -9.30 -20.33 7.65
CA ASP A 87 -10.69 -20.20 8.03
C ASP A 87 -11.24 -21.59 8.41
N PRO A 88 -11.78 -21.76 9.64
CA PRO A 88 -12.38 -23.04 10.02
C PRO A 88 -13.56 -23.47 9.13
N ALA A 89 -14.27 -22.50 8.54
CA ALA A 89 -15.42 -22.77 7.68
C ALA A 89 -15.00 -23.09 6.23
N ASP A 90 -13.84 -22.60 5.80
CA ASP A 90 -13.29 -22.85 4.46
C ASP A 90 -11.77 -22.91 4.54
N THR A 91 -11.24 -24.13 4.51
CA THR A 91 -9.80 -24.37 4.64
C THR A 91 -8.97 -23.82 3.49
N ARG A 92 -9.61 -23.38 2.38
CA ARG A 92 -8.93 -22.74 1.25
C ARG A 92 -8.72 -21.25 1.48
N ALA A 93 -9.55 -20.63 2.34
CA ALA A 93 -9.43 -19.21 2.65
C ALA A 93 -8.46 -19.00 3.80
N LYS A 94 -7.64 -17.96 3.69
CA LYS A 94 -6.74 -17.54 4.76
C LYS A 94 -7.09 -16.12 5.16
N HIS A 95 -7.39 -15.92 6.42
CA HIS A 95 -7.58 -14.61 7.00
C HIS A 95 -6.23 -14.00 7.35
N VAL A 96 -6.11 -12.70 7.15
CA VAL A 96 -4.88 -11.95 7.40
C VAL A 96 -5.11 -11.00 8.56
N ARG A 97 -4.19 -11.00 9.51
CA ARG A 97 -4.25 -10.17 10.70
C ARG A 97 -2.88 -9.58 10.98
N VAL A 98 -2.83 -8.29 11.35
CA VAL A 98 -1.58 -7.71 11.85
C VAL A 98 -1.27 -8.28 13.23
N THR A 99 0.00 -8.53 13.48
CA THR A 99 0.50 -8.87 14.82
C THR A 99 0.59 -7.60 15.67
N GLU A 100 0.93 -7.75 16.96
CA GLU A 100 1.21 -6.59 17.80
C GLU A 100 2.31 -5.71 17.19
N ALA A 101 3.38 -6.33 16.69
CA ALA A 101 4.47 -5.61 16.02
C ALA A 101 3.98 -4.90 14.75
N GLY A 102 3.14 -5.55 13.95
CA GLY A 102 2.55 -4.95 12.76
C GLY A 102 1.63 -3.80 13.09
N ALA A 103 0.81 -3.93 14.14
CA ALA A 103 -0.09 -2.88 14.58
C ALA A 103 0.65 -1.66 15.14
N GLU A 104 1.84 -1.85 15.68
CA GLU A 104 2.70 -0.74 16.13
C GLU A 104 3.41 -0.08 14.94
N LEU A 105 3.89 -0.87 13.99
CA LEU A 105 4.66 -0.35 12.85
C LEU A 105 3.78 0.36 11.82
N ALA A 106 2.58 -0.15 11.55
CA ALA A 106 1.74 0.38 10.47
C ALA A 106 1.43 1.88 10.63
N PRO A 107 0.99 2.38 11.79
CA PRO A 107 0.75 3.82 11.94
C PRO A 107 2.01 4.66 11.76
N ARG A 108 3.17 4.17 12.20
CA ARG A 108 4.44 4.87 12.04
C ARG A 108 4.84 4.96 10.57
N ALA A 109 4.66 3.88 9.85
CA ALA A 109 4.93 3.84 8.40
C ALA A 109 3.97 4.74 7.63
N ILE A 110 2.69 4.71 7.99
CA ILE A 110 1.68 5.60 7.39
C ILE A 110 2.06 7.06 7.61
N ALA A 111 2.44 7.43 8.83
CA ALA A 111 2.86 8.80 9.14
C ALA A 111 4.08 9.23 8.29
N ALA A 112 5.05 8.34 8.11
CA ALA A 112 6.23 8.61 7.29
C ALA A 112 5.87 8.85 5.82
N VAL A 113 4.97 8.04 5.27
CA VAL A 113 4.51 8.17 3.88
C VAL A 113 3.64 9.42 3.72
N GLU A 114 2.75 9.71 4.66
CA GLU A 114 1.93 10.92 4.61
C GLU A 114 2.78 12.19 4.65
N ALA A 115 3.89 12.19 5.38
CA ALA A 115 4.83 13.30 5.37
C ALA A 115 5.48 13.49 4.00
N VAL A 116 5.85 12.39 3.33
CA VAL A 116 6.33 12.44 1.93
C VAL A 116 5.26 13.00 1.02
N ASP A 117 4.03 12.54 1.15
CA ASP A 117 2.93 12.97 0.29
C ASP A 117 2.65 14.47 0.47
N ALA A 118 2.63 14.95 1.70
CA ALA A 118 2.39 16.36 1.99
C ALA A 118 3.43 17.24 1.29
N GLU A 119 4.68 16.86 1.32
CA GLU A 119 5.75 17.61 0.68
C GLU A 119 5.71 17.45 -0.85
N PHE A 120 5.54 16.21 -1.32
CA PHE A 120 5.57 15.91 -2.75
C PHE A 120 4.44 16.60 -3.51
N PHE A 121 3.23 16.59 -2.95
CA PHE A 121 2.05 17.16 -3.59
C PHE A 121 1.81 18.63 -3.28
N ALA A 122 2.65 19.25 -2.45
CA ALA A 122 2.50 20.66 -2.06
C ALA A 122 2.52 21.63 -3.25
N ARG A 123 3.14 21.25 -4.36
CA ARG A 123 3.24 22.09 -5.55
C ARG A 123 1.97 22.11 -6.41
N SER A 124 1.07 21.16 -6.18
CA SER A 124 -0.19 21.09 -6.91
C SER A 124 -1.30 21.71 -6.07
N PRO A 125 -2.14 22.58 -6.66
CA PRO A 125 -3.22 23.24 -5.90
C PRO A 125 -4.29 22.26 -5.43
N ASP A 126 -4.53 21.16 -6.15
CA ASP A 126 -5.58 20.22 -5.80
C ASP A 126 -5.24 18.81 -6.28
N PRO A 127 -4.20 18.19 -5.71
CA PRO A 127 -3.73 16.88 -6.19
C PRO A 127 -4.75 15.77 -5.95
N LEU A 128 -5.49 15.82 -4.85
CA LEU A 128 -6.44 14.76 -4.50
C LEU A 128 -7.61 14.71 -5.48
N GLU A 129 -8.14 15.87 -5.90
CA GLU A 129 -9.20 15.92 -6.89
C GLU A 129 -8.76 15.32 -8.23
N VAL A 130 -7.57 15.71 -8.70
CA VAL A 130 -7.00 15.19 -9.95
C VAL A 130 -6.83 13.67 -9.88
N LEU A 131 -6.24 13.17 -8.80
CA LEU A 131 -6.00 11.75 -8.65
C LEU A 131 -7.29 10.94 -8.54
N ARG A 132 -8.29 11.44 -7.81
CA ARG A 132 -9.60 10.78 -7.72
C ARG A 132 -10.29 10.69 -9.08
N ALA A 133 -10.25 11.77 -9.85
CA ALA A 133 -10.84 11.80 -11.18
C ALA A 133 -10.19 10.78 -12.10
N LEU A 134 -8.88 10.62 -12.02
CA LEU A 134 -8.13 9.67 -12.86
C LEU A 134 -8.25 8.22 -12.36
N ALA A 135 -8.36 8.02 -11.05
CA ALA A 135 -8.50 6.68 -10.47
C ALA A 135 -9.87 6.06 -10.79
N GLY A 136 -10.90 6.90 -11.02
CA GLY A 136 -12.24 6.43 -11.26
C GLY A 136 -12.95 5.97 -10.00
N ASP A 137 -14.15 5.42 -10.16
CA ASP A 137 -15.00 4.95 -9.07
C ASP A 137 -14.78 3.47 -8.75
N GLY A 138 -13.62 2.96 -9.11
CA GLY A 138 -13.26 1.55 -9.00
C GLY A 138 -13.13 0.96 -7.63
#